data_49bf6a4f8309b08e0a13c841f1c26c23
#
_entry.id   49bf6a4f8309b08e0a13c841f1c26c23
#
_cell.length_a   1.000
_cell.length_b   1.000
_cell.length_c   1.000
_cell.angle_alpha   90.00
_cell.angle_beta   90.00
_cell.angle_gamma   90.00
#
_symmetry.space_group_name_H-M   'P 1'
#
loop_
_entity.id
_entity.type
_entity.pdbx_description
1 polymer ?
#
loop_
_entity_poly.entity_id
_entity_poly.type
_entity_poly.pdbx_seq_one_letter_code
_entity_poly.pdbx_strand_id
1 'polypeptide(L)'
;MEQPNLSYIESMSGGDKAFEQKLIDIIQKEFPEEKQVYFENITANNFKAAAENVHKLKHKISILGLVNSYEAAVAYEYHLIEGNTIGQDEFEAILQNMTDFLETL
;
A
#
# COMPACT_ATOMS: atom_id res chain seq x y z
N MET A 1 15.51 2.69 1.20
CA MET A 1 14.16 2.09 1.18
C MET A 1 14.10 1.02 0.10
N GLU A 2 13.46 -0.11 0.39
CA GLU A 2 13.30 -1.14 -0.63
C GLU A 2 12.46 -0.62 -1.80
N GLN A 3 12.66 -1.21 -2.98
CA GLN A 3 12.00 -0.73 -4.20
C GLN A 3 10.85 -1.65 -4.60
N PRO A 4 9.71 -1.08 -5.02
CA PRO A 4 8.62 -1.89 -5.56
C PRO A 4 9.06 -2.63 -6.82
N ASN A 5 8.44 -3.77 -7.08
CA ASN A 5 8.71 -4.56 -8.27
C ASN A 5 7.46 -5.34 -8.69
N LEU A 6 7.50 -5.94 -9.87
CA LEU A 6 6.37 -6.66 -10.44
C LEU A 6 6.56 -8.18 -10.39
N SER A 7 7.57 -8.68 -9.68
CA SER A 7 7.89 -10.12 -9.68
C SER A 7 6.72 -10.99 -9.24
N TYR A 8 6.00 -10.56 -8.20
CA TYR A 8 4.84 -11.31 -7.71
C TYR A 8 3.71 -11.32 -8.76
N ILE A 9 3.45 -10.18 -9.38
CA ILE A 9 2.41 -10.07 -10.43
C ILE A 9 2.77 -10.94 -11.63
N GLU A 10 4.03 -10.91 -12.05
CA GLU A 10 4.53 -11.74 -13.16
C GLU A 10 4.37 -13.23 -12.85
N SER A 11 4.73 -13.63 -11.63
CA SER A 11 4.59 -15.00 -11.16
C SER A 11 3.12 -15.44 -11.14
N MET A 12 2.24 -14.57 -10.64
CA MET A 12 0.82 -14.86 -10.52
C MET A 12 0.14 -14.96 -11.89
N SER A 13 0.60 -14.20 -12.87
CA SER A 13 0.02 -14.22 -14.22
C SER A 13 0.55 -15.35 -15.11
N GLY A 14 1.61 -16.05 -14.66
CA GLY A 14 2.10 -17.24 -15.38
C GLY A 14 2.53 -16.99 -16.81
N GLY A 15 3.02 -15.80 -17.13
CA GLY A 15 3.44 -15.42 -18.46
C GLY A 15 2.33 -14.83 -19.35
N ASP A 16 1.10 -14.74 -18.82
CA ASP A 16 -0.02 -14.10 -19.54
C ASP A 16 0.09 -12.58 -19.38
N LYS A 17 0.59 -11.91 -20.42
CA LYS A 17 0.80 -10.46 -20.40
C LYS A 17 -0.50 -9.66 -20.30
N ALA A 18 -1.58 -10.17 -20.87
CA ALA A 18 -2.89 -9.49 -20.76
C ALA A 18 -3.40 -9.52 -19.33
N PHE A 19 -3.27 -10.65 -18.65
CA PHE A 19 -3.66 -10.78 -17.24
C PHE A 19 -2.77 -9.92 -16.34
N GLU A 20 -1.46 -9.92 -16.60
CA GLU A 20 -0.51 -9.07 -15.88
C GLU A 20 -0.90 -7.59 -15.97
N GLN A 21 -1.20 -7.13 -17.18
CA GLN A 21 -1.59 -5.73 -17.38
C GLN A 21 -2.92 -5.41 -16.69
N LYS A 22 -3.84 -6.35 -16.68
CA LYS A 22 -5.12 -6.17 -15.98
C LYS A 22 -4.93 -5.98 -14.48
N LEU A 23 -4.03 -6.76 -13.87
CA LEU A 23 -3.71 -6.61 -12.45
C LEU A 23 -3.06 -5.25 -12.16
N ILE A 24 -2.14 -4.82 -13.02
CA ILE A 24 -1.50 -3.50 -12.90
C ILE A 24 -2.55 -2.39 -12.99
N ASP A 25 -3.46 -2.48 -13.95
CA ASP A 25 -4.53 -1.48 -14.13
C ASP A 25 -5.41 -1.36 -12.89
N ILE A 26 -5.75 -2.49 -12.27
CA ILE A 26 -6.56 -2.51 -11.07
C ILE A 26 -5.82 -1.80 -9.92
N ILE A 27 -4.55 -2.10 -9.73
CA ILE A 27 -3.74 -1.48 -8.67
C ILE A 27 -3.62 0.03 -8.92
N GLN A 28 -3.34 0.44 -10.16
CA GLN A 28 -3.23 1.85 -10.53
C GLN A 28 -4.52 2.63 -10.28
N LYS A 29 -5.66 1.96 -10.39
CA LYS A 29 -6.97 2.57 -10.13
C LYS A 29 -7.30 2.60 -8.63
N GLU A 30 -7.12 1.49 -7.94
CA GLU A 30 -7.54 1.34 -6.55
C GLU A 30 -6.62 2.03 -5.55
N PHE A 31 -5.32 1.99 -5.80
CA PHE A 31 -4.34 2.51 -4.85
C PHE A 31 -4.54 4.01 -4.55
N PRO A 32 -4.68 4.90 -5.55
CA PRO A 32 -4.88 6.32 -5.26
C PRO A 32 -6.13 6.59 -4.44
N GLU A 33 -7.21 5.86 -4.70
CA GLU A 33 -8.47 6.02 -3.97
C GLU A 33 -8.32 5.59 -2.51
N GLU A 34 -7.70 4.44 -2.28
CA GLU A 34 -7.45 3.93 -0.93
C GLU A 34 -6.51 4.85 -0.16
N LYS A 35 -5.49 5.37 -0.83
CA LYS A 35 -4.54 6.33 -0.23
C LYS A 35 -5.26 7.61 0.19
N GLN A 36 -6.13 8.13 -0.66
CA GLN A 36 -6.88 9.35 -0.37
C GLN A 36 -7.76 9.17 0.87
N VAL A 37 -8.48 8.07 0.98
CA VAL A 37 -9.35 7.79 2.13
C VAL A 37 -8.52 7.67 3.41
N TYR A 38 -7.32 7.05 3.32
CA TYR A 38 -6.41 7.00 4.46
C TYR A 38 -6.06 8.41 4.94
N PHE A 39 -5.65 9.31 4.04
CA PHE A 39 -5.26 10.67 4.42
C PHE A 39 -6.44 11.46 5.01
N GLU A 40 -7.64 11.28 4.49
CA GLU A 40 -8.84 11.90 5.05
C GLU A 40 -9.06 11.45 6.50
N ASN A 41 -8.95 10.15 6.76
CA ASN A 41 -9.18 9.60 8.09
C ASN A 41 -8.08 9.98 9.09
N ILE A 42 -6.81 9.95 8.68
CA ILE A 42 -5.72 10.30 9.58
C ILE A 42 -5.74 11.79 9.91
N THR A 43 -6.08 12.63 8.96
CA THR A 43 -6.21 14.08 9.17
C THR A 43 -7.35 14.40 10.14
N ALA A 44 -8.43 13.63 10.09
CA ALA A 44 -9.56 13.78 11.00
C ALA A 44 -9.33 13.12 12.36
N ASN A 45 -8.15 12.55 12.60
CA ASN A 45 -7.83 11.79 13.83
C ASN A 45 -8.76 10.60 14.03
N ASN A 46 -9.29 10.05 12.94
CA ASN A 46 -10.13 8.85 12.99
C ASN A 46 -9.24 7.62 12.86
N PHE A 47 -8.54 7.29 13.94
CA PHE A 47 -7.49 6.28 13.93
C PHE A 47 -8.00 4.88 13.63
N LYS A 48 -9.19 4.54 14.10
CA LYS A 48 -9.78 3.23 13.84
C LYS A 48 -10.07 3.04 12.35
N ALA A 49 -10.66 4.04 11.72
CA ALA A 49 -10.91 4.01 10.27
C ALA A 49 -9.62 4.03 9.47
N ALA A 50 -8.63 4.81 9.92
CA ALA A 50 -7.31 4.83 9.28
C ALA A 50 -6.65 3.45 9.36
N ALA A 51 -6.80 2.73 10.47
CA ALA A 51 -6.27 1.36 10.60
C ALA A 51 -6.89 0.43 9.54
N GLU A 52 -8.17 0.57 9.27
CA GLU A 52 -8.85 -0.21 8.23
C GLU A 52 -8.28 0.11 6.85
N ASN A 53 -7.96 1.38 6.60
CA ASN A 53 -7.34 1.80 5.34
C ASN A 53 -5.93 1.23 5.20
N VAL A 54 -5.14 1.25 6.27
CA VAL A 54 -3.80 0.64 6.29
C VAL A 54 -3.91 -0.85 6.00
N HIS A 55 -4.91 -1.53 6.56
CA HIS A 55 -5.13 -2.95 6.33
C HIS A 55 -5.32 -3.24 4.83
N LYS A 56 -6.12 -2.45 4.12
CA LYS A 56 -6.32 -2.59 2.68
C LYS A 56 -5.05 -2.28 1.90
N LEU A 57 -4.39 -1.18 2.22
CA LEU A 57 -3.15 -0.75 1.55
C LEU A 57 -2.03 -1.78 1.74
N LYS A 58 -1.99 -2.45 2.87
CA LYS A 58 -1.02 -3.49 3.19
C LYS A 58 -1.00 -4.60 2.12
N HIS A 59 -2.15 -4.96 1.57
CA HIS A 59 -2.23 -5.97 0.52
C HIS A 59 -1.51 -5.51 -0.75
N LYS A 60 -1.65 -4.24 -1.12
CA LYS A 60 -0.97 -3.69 -2.28
C LYS A 60 0.53 -3.56 -2.06
N ILE A 61 0.95 -3.26 -0.85
CA ILE A 61 2.35 -3.24 -0.46
C ILE A 61 2.97 -4.63 -0.70
N SER A 62 2.27 -5.68 -0.27
CA SER A 62 2.71 -7.06 -0.46
C SER A 62 2.79 -7.44 -1.94
N ILE A 63 1.78 -7.07 -2.73
CA ILE A 63 1.73 -7.39 -4.16
C ILE A 63 2.90 -6.75 -4.92
N LEU A 64 3.34 -5.57 -4.50
CA LEU A 64 4.47 -4.89 -5.12
C LEU A 64 5.83 -5.34 -4.57
N GLY A 65 5.87 -6.42 -3.80
CA GLY A 65 7.12 -7.04 -3.36
C GLY A 65 7.84 -6.33 -2.23
N LEU A 66 7.16 -5.44 -1.52
CA LEU A 66 7.76 -4.62 -0.47
C LEU A 66 7.68 -5.33 0.88
N VAL A 67 8.55 -6.31 1.10
CA VAL A 67 8.52 -7.20 2.27
C VAL A 67 8.71 -6.42 3.58
N ASN A 68 9.74 -5.57 3.64
CA ASN A 68 10.04 -4.79 4.84
C ASN A 68 8.98 -3.70 5.07
N SER A 69 8.50 -3.08 4.00
CA SER A 69 7.44 -2.09 4.08
C SER A 69 6.13 -2.71 4.58
N TYR A 70 5.87 -3.97 4.20
CA TYR A 70 4.71 -4.71 4.71
C TYR A 70 4.78 -4.84 6.24
N GLU A 71 5.94 -5.19 6.78
CA GLU A 71 6.11 -5.30 8.23
C GLU A 71 5.92 -3.96 8.94
N ALA A 72 6.41 -2.88 8.34
CA ALA A 72 6.18 -1.54 8.88
C ALA A 72 4.69 -1.18 8.90
N ALA A 73 3.96 -1.57 7.85
CA ALA A 73 2.51 -1.33 7.77
C ALA A 73 1.75 -2.13 8.83
N VAL A 74 2.15 -3.38 9.07
CA VAL A 74 1.56 -4.21 10.13
C VAL A 74 1.69 -3.53 11.49
N ALA A 75 2.89 -3.03 11.80
CA ALA A 75 3.16 -2.35 13.06
C ALA A 75 2.34 -1.06 13.19
N TYR A 76 2.28 -0.28 12.11
CA TYR A 76 1.53 0.98 12.11
C TYR A 76 0.03 0.73 12.29
N GLU A 77 -0.53 -0.27 11.62
CA GLU A 77 -1.93 -0.65 11.78
C GLU A 77 -2.24 -0.97 13.23
N TYR A 78 -1.37 -1.73 13.90
CA TYR A 78 -1.52 -2.07 15.31
C TYR A 78 -1.53 -0.82 16.18
N HIS A 79 -0.60 0.11 15.94
CA HIS A 79 -0.52 1.35 16.72
C HIS A 79 -1.78 2.21 16.55
N LEU A 80 -2.30 2.29 15.32
CA LEU A 80 -3.54 3.03 15.06
C LEU A 80 -4.72 2.43 15.83
N ILE A 81 -4.81 1.11 15.90
CA ILE A 81 -5.86 0.43 16.66
C ILE A 81 -5.76 0.81 18.15
N GLU A 82 -4.54 0.99 18.65
CA GLU A 82 -4.30 1.42 20.01
C GLU A 82 -4.46 2.93 20.24
N GLY A 83 -4.76 3.68 19.20
CA GLY A 83 -5.00 5.11 19.30
C GLY A 83 -3.76 5.99 19.21
N ASN A 84 -2.65 5.48 18.67
CA ASN A 84 -1.45 6.29 18.47
C ASN A 84 -0.96 6.20 17.04
N THR A 85 -0.02 7.08 16.67
CA THR A 85 0.45 7.23 15.29
C THR A 85 1.91 6.85 15.11
N ILE A 86 2.44 5.99 15.96
CA ILE A 86 3.82 5.52 15.84
C ILE A 86 3.96 4.79 14.49
N GLY A 87 4.92 5.23 13.68
CA GLY A 87 5.15 4.67 12.34
C GLY A 87 4.49 5.43 11.21
N GLN A 88 3.77 6.52 11.49
CA GLN A 88 3.07 7.29 10.47
C GLN A 88 4.00 7.80 9.38
N ASP A 89 5.11 8.43 9.75
CA ASP A 89 6.03 9.02 8.76
C ASP A 89 6.61 7.96 7.83
N GLU A 90 7.01 6.83 8.40
CA GLU A 90 7.53 5.71 7.60
C GLU A 90 6.47 5.15 6.66
N PHE A 91 5.26 4.97 7.15
CA PHE A 91 4.17 4.44 6.33
C PHE A 91 3.84 5.39 5.18
N GLU A 92 3.79 6.69 5.43
CA GLU A 92 3.47 7.67 4.39
C GLU A 92 4.60 7.79 3.37
N ALA A 93 5.85 7.58 3.78
CA ALA A 93 6.97 7.49 2.85
C ALA A 93 6.85 6.25 1.96
N ILE A 94 6.35 5.14 2.50
CA ILE A 94 6.08 3.93 1.73
C ILE A 94 5.01 4.22 0.67
N LEU A 95 3.93 4.91 1.03
CA LEU A 95 2.89 5.27 0.08
C LEU A 95 3.43 6.15 -1.05
N GLN A 96 4.33 7.07 -0.74
CA GLN A 96 4.96 7.91 -1.76
C GLN A 96 5.84 7.08 -2.69
N ASN A 97 6.60 6.14 -2.16
CA ASN A 97 7.42 5.23 -2.95
C ASN A 97 6.57 4.42 -3.92
N MET A 98 5.42 3.92 -3.47
CA MET A 98 4.49 3.19 -4.31
C MET A 98 3.86 4.09 -5.38
N THR A 99 3.49 5.30 -5.01
CA THR A 99 2.94 6.28 -5.94
C THR A 99 3.92 6.54 -7.08
N ASP A 100 5.17 6.81 -6.74
CA ASP A 100 6.20 7.10 -7.73
C ASP A 100 6.41 5.91 -8.67
N PHE A 101 6.43 4.70 -8.13
CA PHE A 101 6.60 3.49 -8.94
C PHE A 101 5.42 3.29 -9.90
N LEU A 102 4.19 3.41 -9.39
CA LEU A 102 2.99 3.17 -10.21
C LEU A 102 2.86 4.20 -11.33
N GLU A 103 3.38 5.40 -11.15
CA GLU A 103 3.39 6.43 -12.19
C GLU A 103 4.34 6.08 -13.34
N THR A 104 5.28 5.17 -13.14
CA THR A 104 6.21 4.75 -14.20
C THR A 104 5.65 3.62 -15.08
N LEU A 105 4.54 3.04 -14.73
CA LEU A 105 3.99 1.87 -15.44
C LEU A 105 3.06 2.23 -16.59
#